data_9d7b989ae3366c4c4ee307df631b1167
#
_entry.id   9d7b989ae3366c4c4ee307df631b1167
#
_cell.length_a   1.000
_cell.length_b   1.000
_cell.length_c   1.000
_cell.angle_alpha   90.00
_cell.angle_beta   90.00
_cell.angle_gamma   90.00
#
_symmetry.space_group_name_H-M   'P 1'
#
loop_
_entity.id
_entity.type
_entity.pdbx_description
1 polymer ?
#
loop_
_entity_poly.entity_id
_entity_poly.type
_entity_poly.pdbx_seq_one_letter_code
_entity_poly.pdbx_strand_id
1 'polypeptide(L)'
;MTEARALVLRAPGINCDRETAQACRLVGFETELVHINQLLKEPGKLLKYHLLVLPGGFSYGDDLGAGTLLAKNLHMHLRRELQQFVDEGRLVLGICNGFQTLVRAGLLPGSEHMAACTLTDNASAQFECRWVALAAQPGPCAFTRDIERPLELPVAHGEGQFVLANPAELAQLQASGQVALVYTRDTRQASPSPGASLCSGQEVAYPANPNGSIGAVAGVCNVRGNVFGLMPHPERYMHALQHPQRRGAHGQGDGRLIFQNAYEYVRRQFLSPVSYASSGVDISAADHVLETIKDAVRCTHGPEVQAGLGAFAGVFLATALREMRQPALVASTDGVGTKTLLASQAGRFETIGYDIVNHSINDLLTQKATPLFFMDYVATGKLAPEQIAAVIKSVAAACKEAGCALLGGETAEMPGVYHANAFDLAGTIVGAVDLAEGWRNGATICPGDVLLGLPSRGLHTNGYSLARRVFAPYPLDTIFPELGEPLADALLRPHRCYLRELQILHQQVEIKGIAHITGGSFAGNIPRILPVDTQANIDTRAWQVPPLFSLIARLGKVEPEEMYRTFNMGIGMVLVLSPEAAEQAHCVLPELLTIGTITAGSGIHLQGVTA
;
A
#
# COMPACT_ATOMS: atom_id res chain seq x y z
N MET A 1 -14.73 22.33 21.55
CA MET A 1 -13.78 22.66 22.65
C MET A 1 -12.66 23.45 22.00
N THR A 2 -12.39 24.64 22.46
CA THR A 2 -11.42 25.59 21.85
C THR A 2 -9.98 25.43 22.38
N GLU A 3 -9.78 24.61 23.41
CA GLU A 3 -8.52 24.48 24.13
C GLU A 3 -8.12 23.01 24.30
N ALA A 4 -6.82 22.71 24.20
CA ALA A 4 -6.28 21.38 24.46
C ALA A 4 -6.33 21.09 25.95
N ARG A 5 -7.03 20.03 26.35
CA ARG A 5 -7.23 19.67 27.76
C ARG A 5 -6.55 18.35 28.11
N ALA A 6 -5.75 18.36 29.20
CA ALA A 6 -5.09 17.19 29.73
C ALA A 6 -5.61 16.83 31.13
N LEU A 7 -5.85 15.56 31.36
CA LEU A 7 -6.11 14.97 32.66
C LEU A 7 -4.87 14.24 33.14
N VAL A 8 -4.31 14.65 34.27
CA VAL A 8 -3.24 13.92 34.95
C VAL A 8 -3.86 13.17 36.14
N LEU A 9 -3.76 11.84 36.07
CA LEU A 9 -4.40 10.97 37.05
C LEU A 9 -3.65 10.99 38.39
N ARG A 10 -4.39 11.08 39.48
CA ARG A 10 -3.90 10.89 40.85
C ARG A 10 -4.49 9.64 41.48
N ALA A 11 -3.63 8.86 42.14
CA ALA A 11 -4.04 7.75 42.99
C ALA A 11 -3.10 7.67 44.20
N PRO A 12 -3.47 6.96 45.27
CA PRO A 12 -2.54 6.75 46.39
C PRO A 12 -1.19 6.21 45.91
N GLY A 13 -0.08 6.81 46.38
CA GLY A 13 1.28 6.42 46.01
C GLY A 13 1.83 7.05 44.71
N ILE A 14 1.02 7.68 43.87
CA ILE A 14 1.51 8.49 42.74
C ILE A 14 2.20 9.74 43.29
N ASN A 15 3.45 9.99 42.88
CA ASN A 15 4.25 11.10 43.37
C ASN A 15 4.79 12.05 42.28
N CYS A 16 4.66 11.67 40.99
CA CYS A 16 5.08 12.50 39.84
C CYS A 16 3.93 13.32 39.21
N ASP A 17 2.77 13.40 39.87
CA ASP A 17 1.56 14.03 39.33
C ASP A 17 1.70 15.55 39.10
N ARG A 18 2.39 16.25 40.03
CA ARG A 18 2.56 17.72 39.96
C ARG A 18 3.53 18.14 38.85
N GLU A 19 4.69 17.48 38.77
CA GLU A 19 5.69 17.75 37.71
C GLU A 19 5.15 17.37 36.34
N THR A 20 4.38 16.28 36.23
CA THR A 20 3.68 15.87 35.01
C THR A 20 2.63 16.92 34.58
N ALA A 21 1.83 17.41 35.54
CA ALA A 21 0.86 18.46 35.23
C ALA A 21 1.55 19.77 34.80
N GLN A 22 2.69 20.09 35.39
CA GLN A 22 3.50 21.24 34.98
C GLN A 22 4.06 21.05 33.56
N ALA A 23 4.55 19.86 33.23
CA ALA A 23 5.02 19.52 31.89
C ALA A 23 3.94 19.73 30.83
N CYS A 24 2.72 19.25 31.08
CA CYS A 24 1.57 19.47 30.19
C CYS A 24 1.25 20.97 30.00
N ARG A 25 1.24 21.74 31.10
CA ARG A 25 0.97 23.20 31.03
C ARG A 25 2.04 23.96 30.25
N LEU A 26 3.32 23.59 30.41
CA LEU A 26 4.45 24.24 29.73
C LEU A 26 4.38 24.12 28.20
N VAL A 27 3.67 23.13 27.67
CA VAL A 27 3.50 22.95 26.22
C VAL A 27 2.16 23.47 25.71
N GLY A 28 1.25 23.94 26.62
CA GLY A 28 -0.01 24.60 26.24
C GLY A 28 -1.29 23.86 26.59
N PHE A 29 -1.25 22.72 27.29
CA PHE A 29 -2.48 22.07 27.76
C PHE A 29 -3.11 22.80 28.95
N GLU A 30 -4.44 23.01 28.90
CA GLU A 30 -5.24 23.22 30.11
C GLU A 30 -5.25 21.90 30.89
N THR A 31 -4.63 21.89 32.08
CA THR A 31 -4.33 20.64 32.78
C THR A 31 -5.04 20.56 34.13
N GLU A 32 -5.80 19.48 34.33
CA GLU A 32 -6.45 19.15 35.57
C GLU A 32 -5.83 17.93 36.25
N LEU A 33 -5.57 18.00 37.56
CA LEU A 33 -5.20 16.89 38.42
C LEU A 33 -6.47 16.22 38.96
N VAL A 34 -6.77 15.00 38.50
CA VAL A 34 -8.02 14.32 38.85
C VAL A 34 -7.72 13.04 39.63
N HIS A 35 -8.26 12.92 40.83
CA HIS A 35 -8.12 11.73 41.64
C HIS A 35 -8.96 10.58 41.06
N ILE A 36 -8.44 9.34 41.08
CA ILE A 36 -9.12 8.15 40.54
C ILE A 36 -10.55 8.01 41.06
N ASN A 37 -10.80 8.28 42.33
CA ASN A 37 -12.13 8.21 42.94
C ASN A 37 -13.15 9.20 42.31
N GLN A 38 -12.70 10.30 41.73
CA GLN A 38 -13.58 11.22 40.99
C GLN A 38 -13.98 10.62 39.65
N LEU A 39 -13.05 9.99 38.94
CA LEU A 39 -13.35 9.27 37.70
C LEU A 39 -14.25 8.06 37.94
N LEU A 40 -14.06 7.34 39.05
CA LEU A 40 -14.92 6.21 39.41
C LEU A 40 -16.35 6.65 39.71
N LYS A 41 -16.55 7.87 40.23
CA LYS A 41 -17.87 8.44 40.47
C LYS A 41 -18.52 9.02 39.21
N GLU A 42 -17.73 9.59 38.31
CA GLU A 42 -18.17 10.22 37.05
C GLU A 42 -17.27 9.77 35.89
N PRO A 43 -17.44 8.52 35.39
CA PRO A 43 -16.58 7.98 34.31
C PRO A 43 -16.55 8.82 33.04
N GLY A 44 -17.72 9.40 32.66
CA GLY A 44 -17.83 10.27 31.49
C GLY A 44 -17.02 11.58 31.58
N LYS A 45 -16.51 11.95 32.77
CA LYS A 45 -15.59 13.08 32.91
C LYS A 45 -14.33 12.91 32.05
N LEU A 46 -13.83 11.66 31.86
CA LEU A 46 -12.68 11.35 31.04
C LEU A 46 -12.83 11.88 29.61
N LEU A 47 -14.00 11.75 29.01
CA LEU A 47 -14.29 12.17 27.64
C LEU A 47 -14.28 13.70 27.42
N LYS A 48 -14.08 14.49 28.47
CA LYS A 48 -13.91 15.96 28.37
C LYS A 48 -12.47 16.38 28.07
N TYR A 49 -11.53 15.45 28.03
CA TYR A 49 -10.09 15.71 27.82
C TYR A 49 -9.62 15.13 26.50
N HIS A 50 -8.45 15.58 26.02
CA HIS A 50 -7.80 15.11 24.81
C HIS A 50 -6.57 14.24 25.12
N LEU A 51 -5.98 14.42 26.31
CA LEU A 51 -4.83 13.69 26.82
C LEU A 51 -5.12 13.17 28.22
N LEU A 52 -4.94 11.86 28.44
CA LEU A 52 -4.87 11.22 29.75
C LEU A 52 -3.41 10.89 30.05
N VAL A 53 -2.90 11.33 31.19
CA VAL A 53 -1.56 10.94 31.66
C VAL A 53 -1.67 10.15 32.95
N LEU A 54 -1.05 8.96 32.96
CA LEU A 54 -0.80 8.14 34.14
C LEU A 54 0.64 8.40 34.58
N PRO A 55 0.86 9.19 35.65
CA PRO A 55 2.19 9.56 36.09
C PRO A 55 2.97 8.42 36.73
N GLY A 56 4.25 8.63 36.94
CA GLY A 56 5.10 7.76 37.74
C GLY A 56 4.81 7.83 39.24
N GLY A 57 5.33 6.87 39.96
CA GLY A 57 5.20 6.71 41.40
C GLY A 57 5.15 5.24 41.80
N PHE A 58 4.44 4.96 42.91
CA PHE A 58 4.23 3.62 43.46
C PHE A 58 2.76 3.46 43.81
N SER A 59 1.91 3.34 42.76
CA SER A 59 0.46 3.36 42.96
C SER A 59 -0.01 2.23 43.90
N TYR A 60 -0.70 2.61 44.97
CA TYR A 60 -1.11 1.72 46.05
C TYR A 60 0.06 0.96 46.71
N GLY A 61 1.26 1.55 46.77
CA GLY A 61 2.45 0.97 47.37
C GLY A 61 3.10 -0.15 46.56
N ASP A 62 2.57 -0.42 45.34
CA ASP A 62 2.97 -1.58 44.49
C ASP A 62 2.88 -2.94 45.24
N ASP A 63 2.00 -3.03 46.25
CA ASP A 63 1.87 -4.18 47.18
C ASP A 63 1.58 -5.53 46.48
N LEU A 64 0.97 -5.50 45.28
CA LEU A 64 0.67 -6.67 44.45
C LEU A 64 1.43 -6.66 43.11
N GLY A 65 2.57 -5.94 43.06
CA GLY A 65 3.37 -5.66 41.88
C GLY A 65 2.99 -4.31 41.24
N ALA A 66 3.99 -3.66 40.64
CA ALA A 66 3.93 -2.29 40.21
C ALA A 66 2.75 -2.03 39.24
N GLY A 67 1.92 -1.06 39.56
CA GLY A 67 0.76 -0.63 38.78
C GLY A 67 -0.45 -1.57 38.78
N THR A 68 -0.41 -2.74 39.48
CA THR A 68 -1.45 -3.78 39.39
C THR A 68 -2.82 -3.31 39.90
N LEU A 69 -2.87 -2.69 41.08
CA LEU A 69 -4.14 -2.27 41.68
C LEU A 69 -4.79 -1.11 40.89
N LEU A 70 -3.98 -0.20 40.38
CA LEU A 70 -4.47 0.87 39.52
C LEU A 70 -5.01 0.32 38.20
N ALA A 71 -4.29 -0.62 37.57
CA ALA A 71 -4.75 -1.28 36.34
C ALA A 71 -6.09 -2.01 36.52
N LYS A 72 -6.26 -2.72 37.66
CA LYS A 72 -7.54 -3.37 37.98
C LYS A 72 -8.69 -2.34 38.13
N ASN A 73 -8.46 -1.22 38.83
CA ASN A 73 -9.46 -0.15 38.95
C ASN A 73 -9.85 0.40 37.58
N LEU A 74 -8.88 0.67 36.70
CA LEU A 74 -9.14 1.16 35.34
C LEU A 74 -9.92 0.12 34.53
N HIS A 75 -9.51 -1.14 34.57
CA HIS A 75 -10.14 -2.21 33.80
C HIS A 75 -11.57 -2.53 34.26
N MET A 76 -11.81 -2.56 35.59
CA MET A 76 -13.12 -2.94 36.13
C MET A 76 -14.16 -1.82 36.04
N HIS A 77 -13.73 -0.57 36.16
CA HIS A 77 -14.67 0.55 36.34
C HIS A 77 -14.65 1.59 35.22
N LEU A 78 -13.58 1.65 34.40
CA LEU A 78 -13.42 2.67 33.36
C LEU A 78 -13.13 2.07 31.99
N ARG A 79 -13.23 0.74 31.84
CA ARG A 79 -12.87 0.05 30.59
C ARG A 79 -13.58 0.62 29.37
N ARG A 80 -14.89 0.88 29.48
CA ARG A 80 -15.71 1.39 28.38
C ARG A 80 -15.28 2.79 27.97
N GLU A 81 -15.12 3.69 28.92
CA GLU A 81 -14.75 5.08 28.68
C GLU A 81 -13.31 5.20 28.19
N LEU A 82 -12.39 4.37 28.72
CA LEU A 82 -11.01 4.29 28.22
C LEU A 82 -10.95 3.75 26.79
N GLN A 83 -11.71 2.71 26.47
CA GLN A 83 -11.76 2.17 25.13
C GLN A 83 -12.32 3.21 24.16
N GLN A 84 -13.43 3.87 24.51
CA GLN A 84 -13.99 4.96 23.71
C GLN A 84 -12.99 6.11 23.53
N PHE A 85 -12.27 6.50 24.60
CA PHE A 85 -11.25 7.54 24.57
C PHE A 85 -10.13 7.22 23.58
N VAL A 86 -9.65 5.97 23.60
CA VAL A 86 -8.62 5.47 22.68
C VAL A 86 -9.15 5.37 21.24
N ASP A 87 -10.38 4.87 21.07
CA ASP A 87 -10.97 4.68 19.73
C ASP A 87 -11.29 6.01 19.04
N GLU A 88 -11.61 7.05 19.80
CA GLU A 88 -11.74 8.42 19.30
C GLU A 88 -10.41 9.08 18.95
N GLY A 89 -9.28 8.36 19.04
CA GLY A 89 -7.95 8.86 18.73
C GLY A 89 -7.36 9.81 19.76
N ARG A 90 -7.95 9.88 20.98
CA ARG A 90 -7.41 10.70 22.07
C ARG A 90 -6.15 10.04 22.64
N LEU A 91 -5.29 10.85 23.24
CA LEU A 91 -3.95 10.43 23.66
C LEU A 91 -3.92 9.87 25.08
N VAL A 92 -3.20 8.77 25.28
CA VAL A 92 -2.91 8.20 26.59
C VAL A 92 -1.40 8.06 26.76
N LEU A 93 -0.84 8.63 27.83
CA LEU A 93 0.57 8.56 28.18
C LEU A 93 0.75 7.89 29.53
N GLY A 94 1.53 6.81 29.60
CA GLY A 94 1.94 6.17 30.86
C GLY A 94 3.45 6.34 31.09
N ILE A 95 3.81 6.93 32.21
CA ILE A 95 5.21 7.19 32.59
C ILE A 95 5.58 6.29 33.77
N CYS A 96 6.65 5.47 33.64
CA CYS A 96 7.16 4.58 34.68
C CYS A 96 6.04 3.69 35.25
N ASN A 97 5.56 3.93 36.48
CA ASN A 97 4.41 3.21 37.06
C ASN A 97 3.13 3.33 36.23
N GLY A 98 2.93 4.45 35.51
CA GLY A 98 1.86 4.59 34.54
C GLY A 98 2.00 3.64 33.35
N PHE A 99 3.21 3.40 32.85
CA PHE A 99 3.47 2.43 31.78
C PHE A 99 3.16 0.99 32.25
N GLN A 100 3.63 0.62 33.46
CA GLN A 100 3.30 -0.67 34.09
C GLN A 100 1.79 -0.86 34.19
N THR A 101 1.06 0.21 34.58
CA THR A 101 -0.40 0.23 34.66
C THR A 101 -1.05 -0.01 33.29
N LEU A 102 -0.59 0.65 32.23
CA LEU A 102 -1.14 0.49 30.86
C LEU A 102 -0.93 -0.93 30.33
N VAL A 103 0.24 -1.53 30.57
CA VAL A 103 0.52 -2.92 30.18
C VAL A 103 -0.39 -3.89 30.93
N ARG A 104 -0.50 -3.76 32.26
CA ARG A 104 -1.35 -4.63 33.09
C ARG A 104 -2.86 -4.42 32.83
N ALA A 105 -3.26 -3.25 32.37
CA ALA A 105 -4.63 -2.98 31.94
C ALA A 105 -4.97 -3.51 30.53
N GLY A 106 -3.99 -4.04 29.78
CA GLY A 106 -4.16 -4.55 28.43
C GLY A 106 -4.28 -3.46 27.36
N LEU A 107 -3.94 -2.20 27.69
CA LEU A 107 -3.94 -1.09 26.73
C LEU A 107 -2.66 -1.04 25.90
N LEU A 108 -1.58 -1.68 26.36
CA LEU A 108 -0.32 -1.83 25.66
C LEU A 108 0.14 -3.28 25.65
N PRO A 109 0.68 -3.76 24.55
CA PRO A 109 0.78 -3.15 23.22
C PRO A 109 -0.53 -3.16 22.42
N GLY A 110 -1.64 -3.63 22.99
CA GLY A 110 -3.01 -3.35 22.54
C GLY A 110 -3.45 -3.99 21.22
N SER A 111 -3.24 -5.31 21.01
CA SER A 111 -3.91 -6.06 19.94
C SER A 111 -4.45 -7.39 20.44
N GLU A 112 -5.59 -7.85 19.92
CA GLU A 112 -6.23 -9.13 20.30
C GLU A 112 -5.39 -10.38 19.98
N HIS A 113 -4.32 -10.22 19.19
CA HIS A 113 -3.43 -11.31 18.75
C HIS A 113 -1.99 -11.16 19.20
N MET A 114 -1.70 -10.24 20.15
CA MET A 114 -0.34 -9.98 20.56
C MET A 114 0.03 -10.64 21.89
N ALA A 115 1.32 -11.01 21.94
CA ALA A 115 1.99 -11.58 23.06
C ALA A 115 1.64 -10.94 24.38
N ALA A 116 1.55 -11.77 25.38
CA ALA A 116 1.62 -11.32 26.75
C ALA A 116 2.99 -10.67 26.99
N CYS A 117 2.99 -9.36 27.23
CA CYS A 117 4.17 -8.64 27.70
C CYS A 117 3.95 -8.19 29.15
N THR A 118 5.02 -7.95 29.85
CA THR A 118 4.96 -7.35 31.19
C THR A 118 6.20 -6.54 31.48
N LEU A 119 6.14 -5.75 32.56
CA LEU A 119 7.28 -5.10 33.16
C LEU A 119 7.56 -5.82 34.49
N THR A 120 8.81 -6.24 34.71
CA THR A 120 9.28 -6.99 35.85
C THR A 120 10.52 -6.35 36.46
N ASP A 121 11.05 -6.99 37.55
CA ASP A 121 12.25 -6.54 38.20
C ASP A 121 13.39 -6.28 37.21
N ASN A 122 14.17 -5.23 37.47
CA ASN A 122 15.37 -4.95 36.69
C ASN A 122 16.31 -6.16 36.72
N ALA A 123 17.02 -6.43 35.64
CA ALA A 123 17.99 -7.55 35.58
C ALA A 123 19.09 -7.45 36.64
N SER A 124 19.36 -6.24 37.14
CA SER A 124 20.30 -6.01 38.27
C SER A 124 19.71 -6.37 39.64
N ALA A 125 18.42 -6.62 39.75
CA ALA A 125 17.66 -6.73 41.00
C ALA A 125 17.83 -5.51 41.91
N GLN A 126 18.19 -4.36 41.37
CA GLN A 126 18.37 -3.11 42.11
C GLN A 126 17.52 -1.99 41.53
N PHE A 127 17.25 -0.97 42.34
CA PHE A 127 16.61 0.26 41.91
C PHE A 127 17.58 1.09 41.05
N GLU A 128 17.24 1.31 39.78
CA GLU A 128 18.02 2.06 38.84
C GLU A 128 17.58 3.52 38.85
N CYS A 129 18.51 4.43 39.19
CA CYS A 129 18.31 5.89 39.19
C CYS A 129 19.47 6.55 38.46
N ARG A 130 19.29 6.86 37.16
CA ARG A 130 20.34 7.43 36.30
C ARG A 130 19.78 8.12 35.09
N TRP A 131 20.64 8.85 34.36
CA TRP A 131 20.35 9.37 33.04
C TRP A 131 20.67 8.31 31.99
N VAL A 132 19.80 8.20 30.98
CA VAL A 132 19.92 7.24 29.88
C VAL A 132 19.73 7.94 28.55
N ALA A 133 20.44 7.44 27.53
CA ALA A 133 20.25 7.86 26.15
C ALA A 133 19.19 6.99 25.46
N LEU A 134 18.33 7.62 24.67
CA LEU A 134 17.19 6.99 24.01
C LEU A 134 17.18 7.34 22.53
N ALA A 135 16.79 6.40 21.68
CA ALA A 135 16.56 6.64 20.26
C ALA A 135 15.08 6.37 19.93
N ALA A 136 14.42 7.35 19.30
CA ALA A 136 13.08 7.16 18.74
C ALA A 136 13.16 6.23 17.53
N GLN A 137 12.17 5.34 17.41
CA GLN A 137 12.06 4.41 16.29
C GLN A 137 10.95 4.87 15.34
N PRO A 138 11.09 4.62 14.03
CA PRO A 138 10.04 4.90 13.06
C PRO A 138 8.75 4.13 13.41
N GLY A 139 7.61 4.80 13.41
CA GLY A 139 6.34 4.14 13.73
C GLY A 139 5.17 5.12 13.87
N PRO A 140 3.99 4.61 14.26
CA PRO A 140 2.77 5.40 14.37
C PRO A 140 2.71 6.30 15.62
N CYS A 141 3.64 6.17 16.57
CA CYS A 141 3.59 6.81 17.89
C CYS A 141 3.50 8.34 17.79
N ALA A 142 2.37 8.91 18.25
CA ALA A 142 2.12 10.36 18.22
C ALA A 142 3.10 11.15 19.09
N PHE A 143 3.67 10.53 20.14
CA PHE A 143 4.54 11.19 21.12
C PHE A 143 6.00 11.26 20.68
N THR A 144 6.45 10.36 19.80
CA THR A 144 7.85 10.28 19.33
C THR A 144 8.01 10.73 17.88
N ARG A 145 6.94 11.23 17.25
CA ARG A 145 6.97 11.73 15.86
C ARG A 145 8.01 12.84 15.71
N ASP A 146 8.73 12.83 14.59
CA ASP A 146 9.70 13.86 14.19
C ASP A 146 10.86 14.06 15.20
N ILE A 147 11.15 13.04 16.05
CA ILE A 147 12.33 13.02 16.90
C ILE A 147 13.46 12.30 16.16
N GLU A 148 14.32 13.08 15.52
CA GLU A 148 15.42 12.56 14.69
C GLU A 148 16.75 12.37 15.47
N ARG A 149 16.87 13.02 16.66
CA ARG A 149 18.08 12.95 17.47
C ARG A 149 17.86 12.11 18.73
N PRO A 150 18.92 11.49 19.29
CA PRO A 150 18.82 10.84 20.59
C PRO A 150 18.37 11.82 21.69
N LEU A 151 17.60 11.28 22.65
CA LEU A 151 17.14 11.99 23.84
C LEU A 151 17.94 11.52 25.05
N GLU A 152 18.16 12.41 26.02
CA GLU A 152 18.65 12.05 27.35
C GLU A 152 17.52 12.25 28.38
N LEU A 153 17.10 11.17 29.06
CA LEU A 153 16.05 11.25 30.10
C LEU A 153 16.49 10.50 31.37
N PRO A 154 16.01 10.91 32.56
CA PRO A 154 16.27 10.14 33.78
C PRO A 154 15.33 8.93 33.89
N VAL A 155 15.83 7.85 34.47
CA VAL A 155 15.04 6.70 34.95
C VAL A 155 15.10 6.60 36.45
N ALA A 156 14.02 6.05 37.10
CA ALA A 156 13.94 5.81 38.53
C ALA A 156 12.95 4.65 38.79
N HIS A 157 13.41 3.40 38.75
CA HIS A 157 12.53 2.23 38.88
C HIS A 157 13.25 0.97 39.40
N GLY A 158 12.54 0.11 40.10
CA GLY A 158 12.97 -1.24 40.48
C GLY A 158 12.42 -2.30 39.49
N GLU A 159 11.18 -2.13 39.01
CA GLU A 159 10.52 -2.99 38.04
C GLU A 159 10.41 -2.26 36.68
N GLY A 160 11.46 -2.31 35.86
CA GLY A 160 11.49 -1.59 34.57
C GLY A 160 11.79 -2.47 33.37
N GLN A 161 12.11 -3.74 33.57
CA GLN A 161 12.49 -4.67 32.52
C GLN A 161 11.27 -5.07 31.68
N PHE A 162 11.24 -4.66 30.42
CA PHE A 162 10.24 -5.09 29.47
C PHE A 162 10.56 -6.51 28.98
N VAL A 163 9.61 -7.43 29.15
CA VAL A 163 9.74 -8.83 28.76
C VAL A 163 8.52 -9.29 27.95
N LEU A 164 8.75 -10.22 27.04
CA LEU A 164 7.74 -10.87 26.22
C LEU A 164 7.66 -12.36 26.61
N ALA A 165 6.44 -12.91 26.63
CA ALA A 165 6.24 -14.35 26.87
C ALA A 165 6.92 -15.18 25.77
N ASN A 166 6.92 -14.69 24.52
CA ASN A 166 7.65 -15.25 23.40
C ASN A 166 8.61 -14.21 22.81
N PRO A 167 9.93 -14.35 22.99
CA PRO A 167 10.91 -13.40 22.46
C PRO A 167 10.85 -13.18 20.94
N ALA A 168 10.36 -14.16 20.16
CA ALA A 168 10.21 -14.04 18.70
C ALA A 168 9.21 -12.94 18.28
N GLU A 169 8.31 -12.53 19.19
CA GLU A 169 7.31 -11.48 18.92
C GLU A 169 7.90 -10.07 18.95
N LEU A 170 9.14 -9.90 19.41
CA LEU A 170 9.84 -8.62 19.35
C LEU A 170 9.96 -8.14 17.89
N ALA A 171 10.28 -9.03 16.96
CA ALA A 171 10.39 -8.69 15.54
C ALA A 171 9.04 -8.18 14.95
N GLN A 172 7.92 -8.73 15.44
CA GLN A 172 6.59 -8.28 15.02
C GLN A 172 6.27 -6.88 15.58
N LEU A 173 6.59 -6.61 16.86
CA LEU A 173 6.45 -5.29 17.47
C LEU A 173 7.29 -4.22 16.76
N GLN A 174 8.51 -4.61 16.35
CA GLN A 174 9.39 -3.72 15.57
C GLN A 174 8.83 -3.48 14.15
N ALA A 175 8.41 -4.53 13.46
CA ALA A 175 7.86 -4.42 12.11
C ALA A 175 6.56 -3.59 12.05
N SER A 176 5.72 -3.66 13.10
CA SER A 176 4.51 -2.83 13.24
C SER A 176 4.79 -1.39 13.72
N GLY A 177 6.06 -1.05 14.03
CA GLY A 177 6.45 0.26 14.57
C GLY A 177 5.96 0.54 15.98
N GLN A 178 5.57 -0.48 16.75
CA GLN A 178 5.07 -0.33 18.12
C GLN A 178 6.18 -0.14 19.16
N VAL A 179 7.41 -0.54 18.86
CA VAL A 179 8.59 -0.17 19.66
C VAL A 179 8.91 1.28 19.34
N ALA A 180 8.50 2.21 20.20
CA ALA A 180 8.60 3.65 19.94
C ALA A 180 9.91 4.28 20.43
N LEU A 181 10.48 3.77 21.53
CA LEU A 181 11.77 4.19 22.09
C LEU A 181 12.63 2.99 22.48
N VAL A 182 13.94 3.09 22.24
CA VAL A 182 14.93 2.12 22.67
C VAL A 182 16.07 2.80 23.42
N TYR A 183 16.66 2.11 24.38
CA TYR A 183 17.92 2.54 25.04
C TYR A 183 19.08 2.46 24.03
N THR A 184 20.01 3.42 24.10
CA THR A 184 21.19 3.48 23.21
C THR A 184 22.45 3.87 23.95
N ARG A 185 23.63 3.64 23.36
CA ARG A 185 24.92 3.82 24.05
C ARG A 185 25.43 5.25 24.10
N ASP A 186 25.11 6.12 23.12
CA ASP A 186 25.68 7.48 23.10
C ASP A 186 24.79 8.49 22.37
N THR A 187 24.75 9.70 22.96
CA THR A 187 24.06 10.88 22.42
C THR A 187 24.91 11.68 21.43
N ARG A 188 26.21 11.40 21.26
CA ARG A 188 27.18 12.30 20.61
C ARG A 188 27.75 11.82 19.28
N GLN A 189 27.60 10.55 18.91
CA GLN A 189 28.26 10.00 17.70
C GLN A 189 27.32 9.60 16.57
N ALA A 190 26.03 9.80 16.71
CA ALA A 190 25.08 9.54 15.63
C ALA A 190 24.82 10.82 14.82
N SER A 191 25.75 11.19 13.91
CA SER A 191 25.34 11.90 12.71
C SER A 191 24.57 10.88 11.86
N PRO A 192 23.26 11.03 11.64
CA PRO A 192 22.52 10.11 10.82
C PRO A 192 22.94 10.28 9.36
N SER A 193 23.58 9.28 8.78
CA SER A 193 23.52 9.12 7.35
C SER A 193 22.07 8.83 6.99
N PRO A 194 21.43 9.52 6.02
CA PRO A 194 20.06 9.26 5.61
C PRO A 194 19.92 7.80 5.21
N GLY A 195 19.09 7.01 5.93
CA GLY A 195 18.83 5.62 5.64
C GLY A 195 19.52 4.57 6.54
N ALA A 196 20.33 4.95 7.52
CA ALA A 196 20.86 4.01 8.50
C ALA A 196 19.82 3.75 9.60
N SER A 197 19.19 2.57 9.58
CA SER A 197 18.48 2.03 10.73
C SER A 197 19.44 1.96 11.92
N LEU A 198 19.13 2.62 13.03
CA LEU A 198 19.91 2.58 14.28
C LEU A 198 19.88 1.21 14.97
N CYS A 199 19.25 0.22 14.36
CA CYS A 199 19.21 -1.19 14.74
C CYS A 199 20.25 -2.01 13.98
N SER A 200 21.54 -1.67 14.07
CA SER A 200 22.59 -2.63 13.75
C SER A 200 22.70 -3.59 14.93
N GLY A 201 22.32 -4.84 14.78
CA GLY A 201 22.32 -6.03 15.65
C GLY A 201 23.29 -6.16 16.84
N GLN A 202 23.73 -5.06 17.45
CA GLN A 202 24.49 -5.07 18.68
C GLN A 202 23.57 -4.96 19.89
N GLU A 203 23.61 -5.96 20.73
CA GLU A 203 22.93 -5.98 22.04
C GLU A 203 23.38 -4.79 22.90
N VAL A 204 22.41 -3.95 23.31
CA VAL A 204 22.68 -2.82 24.19
C VAL A 204 22.77 -3.33 25.63
N ALA A 205 24.01 -3.52 26.13
CA ALA A 205 24.25 -4.02 27.47
C ALA A 205 24.15 -2.92 28.54
N TYR A 206 24.06 -3.33 29.80
CA TYR A 206 24.26 -2.45 30.95
C TYR A 206 25.60 -1.69 30.85
N PRO A 207 25.68 -0.41 31.21
CA PRO A 207 24.66 0.42 31.85
C PRO A 207 23.72 1.17 30.89
N ALA A 208 23.90 1.06 29.57
CA ALA A 208 23.09 1.80 28.59
C ALA A 208 21.65 1.27 28.53
N ASN A 209 21.44 -0.06 28.65
CA ASN A 209 20.14 -0.69 28.91
C ASN A 209 20.06 -0.97 30.42
N PRO A 210 19.49 -0.05 31.22
CA PRO A 210 19.67 -0.10 32.70
C PRO A 210 18.87 -1.22 33.35
N ASN A 211 17.81 -1.70 32.73
CA ASN A 211 16.88 -2.67 33.30
C ASN A 211 16.95 -4.04 32.61
N GLY A 212 17.74 -4.21 31.55
CA GLY A 212 17.86 -5.47 30.82
C GLY A 212 16.66 -5.79 29.93
N SER A 213 15.88 -4.79 29.50
CA SER A 213 14.73 -4.97 28.59
C SER A 213 15.14 -5.65 27.30
N ILE A 214 14.31 -6.59 26.84
CA ILE A 214 14.50 -7.27 25.55
C ILE A 214 14.55 -6.24 24.41
N GLY A 215 15.51 -6.40 23.48
CA GLY A 215 15.69 -5.45 22.38
C GLY A 215 15.97 -4.01 22.82
N ALA A 216 16.43 -3.82 24.06
CA ALA A 216 16.64 -2.51 24.69
C ALA A 216 15.38 -1.61 24.69
N VAL A 217 14.19 -2.17 24.70
CA VAL A 217 12.92 -1.44 24.67
C VAL A 217 12.80 -0.52 25.89
N ALA A 218 12.63 0.78 25.66
CA ALA A 218 12.41 1.79 26.68
C ALA A 218 10.95 2.30 26.71
N GLY A 219 10.23 2.15 25.58
CA GLY A 219 8.82 2.51 25.48
C GLY A 219 8.14 1.90 24.26
N VAL A 220 6.86 1.57 24.43
CA VAL A 220 6.01 0.97 23.38
C VAL A 220 4.72 1.74 23.21
N CYS A 221 4.14 1.70 22.01
CA CYS A 221 2.82 2.25 21.74
C CYS A 221 1.84 1.15 21.24
N ASN A 222 0.55 1.49 21.19
CA ASN A 222 -0.44 0.65 20.53
C ASN A 222 -0.34 0.79 19.00
N VAL A 223 -1.04 -0.07 18.26
CA VAL A 223 -1.03 -0.09 16.78
C VAL A 223 -1.41 1.26 16.16
N ARG A 224 -2.30 2.03 16.80
CA ARG A 224 -2.71 3.37 16.33
C ARG A 224 -1.72 4.48 16.73
N GLY A 225 -0.79 4.22 17.64
CA GLY A 225 0.20 5.19 18.12
C GLY A 225 -0.33 6.26 19.08
N ASN A 226 -1.58 6.18 19.51
CA ASN A 226 -2.21 7.16 20.43
C ASN A 226 -2.17 6.74 21.90
N VAL A 227 -1.79 5.52 22.22
CA VAL A 227 -1.46 5.07 23.58
C VAL A 227 0.03 4.78 23.64
N PHE A 228 0.74 5.42 24.56
CA PHE A 228 2.20 5.28 24.70
C PHE A 228 2.61 5.11 26.16
N GLY A 229 3.52 4.19 26.40
CA GLY A 229 4.13 3.95 27.69
C GLY A 229 5.64 3.93 27.60
N LEU A 230 6.32 4.55 28.59
CA LEU A 230 7.77 4.57 28.66
C LEU A 230 8.24 4.50 30.12
N MET A 231 9.42 3.87 30.35
CA MET A 231 10.04 3.81 31.69
C MET A 231 10.78 5.08 32.09
N PRO A 232 11.47 5.79 31.19
CA PRO A 232 12.08 7.08 31.51
C PRO A 232 11.05 8.16 31.87
N HIS A 233 11.51 9.19 32.58
CA HIS A 233 10.69 10.29 33.10
C HIS A 233 10.88 11.59 32.28
N PRO A 234 10.10 11.83 31.22
CA PRO A 234 10.22 13.06 30.40
C PRO A 234 9.82 14.31 31.18
N GLU A 235 8.88 14.22 32.14
CA GLU A 235 8.44 15.31 32.99
C GLU A 235 9.54 15.87 33.89
N ARG A 236 10.61 15.11 34.10
CA ARG A 236 11.77 15.52 34.92
C ARG A 236 12.87 16.20 34.10
N TYR A 237 12.71 16.33 32.77
CA TYR A 237 13.64 17.04 31.92
C TYR A 237 12.92 17.95 30.93
N MET A 238 12.28 18.99 31.45
CA MET A 238 11.57 20.02 30.69
C MET A 238 12.44 21.24 30.39
N HIS A 239 13.44 21.50 31.21
CA HIS A 239 14.38 22.61 31.11
C HIS A 239 15.83 22.13 31.18
N ALA A 240 16.72 22.72 30.39
CA ALA A 240 18.15 22.36 30.35
C ALA A 240 18.82 22.40 31.73
N LEU A 241 18.37 23.26 32.63
CA LEU A 241 18.92 23.39 34.00
C LEU A 241 18.63 22.15 34.91
N GLN A 242 17.70 21.29 34.53
CA GLN A 242 17.38 20.07 35.29
C GLN A 242 18.41 18.95 35.04
N HIS A 243 19.22 19.07 33.97
CA HIS A 243 20.27 18.09 33.68
C HIS A 243 21.48 18.30 34.60
N PRO A 244 22.06 17.24 35.19
CA PRO A 244 23.22 17.36 36.13
C PRO A 244 24.41 18.09 35.55
N GLN A 245 24.68 17.91 34.25
CA GLN A 245 25.79 18.55 33.55
C GLN A 245 25.46 19.93 33.00
N ARG A 246 24.23 20.43 33.21
CA ARG A 246 23.76 21.77 32.78
C ARG A 246 24.12 22.14 31.34
N ARG A 247 24.10 21.16 30.45
CA ARG A 247 24.43 21.36 29.03
C ARG A 247 23.34 22.21 28.39
N GLY A 248 23.71 23.34 27.83
CA GLY A 248 22.80 24.28 27.20
C GLY A 248 22.01 25.13 28.19
N ALA A 249 22.66 25.97 28.99
CA ALA A 249 22.08 26.78 30.07
C ALA A 249 20.84 27.63 29.71
N HIS A 250 20.48 27.75 28.43
CA HIS A 250 19.34 28.52 27.93
C HIS A 250 18.39 27.70 27.02
N GLY A 251 18.47 26.37 27.06
CA GLY A 251 17.69 25.48 26.19
C GLY A 251 16.52 24.78 26.88
N GLN A 252 15.76 24.08 26.06
CA GLN A 252 14.70 23.17 26.49
C GLN A 252 15.31 21.81 26.84
N GLY A 253 14.72 21.08 27.81
CA GLY A 253 15.05 19.70 28.10
C GLY A 253 14.41 18.75 27.08
N ASP A 254 15.02 17.59 26.88
CA ASP A 254 14.58 16.62 25.86
C ASP A 254 13.18 16.05 26.12
N GLY A 255 12.80 15.92 27.39
CA GLY A 255 11.47 15.44 27.76
C GLY A 255 10.33 16.32 27.24
N ARG A 256 10.62 17.60 27.00
CA ARG A 256 9.64 18.55 26.45
C ARG A 256 9.13 18.12 25.06
N LEU A 257 9.96 17.49 24.25
CA LEU A 257 9.60 17.06 22.89
C LEU A 257 8.42 16.07 22.91
N ILE A 258 8.39 15.16 23.88
CA ILE A 258 7.31 14.16 24.02
C ILE A 258 5.98 14.86 24.30
N PHE A 259 5.96 15.84 25.21
CA PHE A 259 4.74 16.60 25.52
C PHE A 259 4.36 17.57 24.40
N GLN A 260 5.33 18.17 23.70
CA GLN A 260 5.08 19.02 22.54
C GLN A 260 4.41 18.25 21.40
N ASN A 261 4.93 17.05 21.09
CA ASN A 261 4.33 16.18 20.08
C ASN A 261 2.88 15.81 20.42
N ALA A 262 2.60 15.52 21.70
CA ALA A 262 1.24 15.28 22.17
C ALA A 262 0.34 16.51 21.97
N TYR A 263 0.84 17.71 22.31
CA TYR A 263 0.08 18.96 22.14
C TYR A 263 -0.19 19.26 20.66
N GLU A 264 0.83 19.14 19.80
CA GLU A 264 0.69 19.36 18.36
C GLU A 264 -0.29 18.35 17.73
N TYR A 265 -0.23 17.08 18.14
CA TYR A 265 -1.20 16.07 17.71
C TYR A 265 -2.63 16.50 18.07
N VAL A 266 -2.88 16.86 19.34
CA VAL A 266 -4.20 17.30 19.80
C VAL A 266 -4.65 18.56 19.06
N ARG A 267 -3.75 19.52 18.85
CA ARG A 267 -4.05 20.76 18.12
C ARG A 267 -4.50 20.46 16.69
N ARG A 268 -3.77 19.59 15.99
CA ARG A 268 -4.09 19.22 14.61
C ARG A 268 -5.38 18.40 14.51
N GLN A 269 -5.57 17.44 15.41
CA GLN A 269 -6.65 16.47 15.32
C GLN A 269 -8.00 16.99 15.86
N PHE A 270 -7.98 17.81 16.91
CA PHE A 270 -9.20 18.19 17.63
C PHE A 270 -9.50 19.68 17.67
N LEU A 271 -8.50 20.55 17.43
CA LEU A 271 -8.66 22.00 17.60
C LEU A 271 -8.50 22.77 16.28
N SER A 272 -7.86 22.22 15.28
CA SER A 272 -7.77 22.84 13.97
C SER A 272 -9.14 22.78 13.28
N PRO A 273 -9.54 23.82 12.54
CA PRO A 273 -10.75 23.78 11.73
C PRO A 273 -10.69 22.56 10.79
N VAL A 274 -11.79 21.83 10.70
CA VAL A 274 -11.90 20.73 9.73
C VAL A 274 -11.83 21.34 8.33
N SER A 275 -10.87 20.87 7.52
CA SER A 275 -10.73 21.23 6.12
C SER A 275 -10.75 19.97 5.26
N TYR A 276 -10.96 20.13 3.96
CA TYR A 276 -10.93 19.00 3.03
C TYR A 276 -9.56 18.34 3.02
N ALA A 277 -8.47 19.13 3.07
CA ALA A 277 -7.11 18.64 3.22
C ALA A 277 -6.87 17.87 4.54
N SER A 278 -7.41 18.37 5.68
CA SER A 278 -7.32 17.64 6.95
C SER A 278 -8.17 16.36 6.98
N SER A 279 -9.13 16.24 6.08
CA SER A 279 -9.93 15.02 5.85
C SER A 279 -9.26 14.04 4.88
N GLY A 280 -8.06 14.36 4.39
CA GLY A 280 -7.24 13.48 3.57
C GLY A 280 -7.35 13.69 2.06
N VAL A 281 -7.98 14.80 1.60
CA VAL A 281 -8.09 15.15 0.16
C VAL A 281 -7.44 16.50 -0.10
N ASP A 282 -6.40 16.51 -0.94
CA ASP A 282 -5.64 17.72 -1.28
C ASP A 282 -5.96 18.21 -2.71
N ILE A 283 -6.81 19.23 -2.80
CA ILE A 283 -7.19 19.86 -4.08
C ILE A 283 -5.97 20.44 -4.80
N SER A 284 -5.02 21.04 -4.06
CA SER A 284 -3.83 21.65 -4.68
C SER A 284 -2.93 20.60 -5.33
N ALA A 285 -2.84 19.40 -4.74
CA ALA A 285 -2.13 18.27 -5.34
C ALA A 285 -2.81 17.81 -6.64
N ALA A 286 -4.14 17.76 -6.67
CA ALA A 286 -4.90 17.43 -7.88
C ALA A 286 -4.70 18.46 -9.00
N ASP A 287 -4.75 19.77 -8.68
CA ASP A 287 -4.47 20.85 -9.64
C ASP A 287 -3.05 20.74 -10.22
N HIS A 288 -2.07 20.38 -9.38
CA HIS A 288 -0.69 20.16 -9.83
C HIS A 288 -0.57 18.98 -10.81
N VAL A 289 -1.27 17.88 -10.56
CA VAL A 289 -1.33 16.76 -11.52
C VAL A 289 -1.86 17.23 -12.86
N LEU A 290 -3.01 17.94 -12.87
CA LEU A 290 -3.63 18.43 -14.10
C LEU A 290 -2.68 19.31 -14.92
N GLU A 291 -1.97 20.25 -14.29
CA GLU A 291 -0.99 21.08 -15.01
C GLU A 291 0.18 20.25 -15.56
N THR A 292 0.64 19.25 -14.82
CA THR A 292 1.79 18.41 -15.20
C THR A 292 1.50 17.47 -16.37
N ILE A 293 0.24 17.02 -16.54
CA ILE A 293 -0.16 16.10 -17.62
C ILE A 293 -0.68 16.78 -18.88
N LYS A 294 -1.02 18.05 -18.80
CA LYS A 294 -1.75 18.82 -19.82
C LYS A 294 -1.17 18.67 -21.24
N ASP A 295 0.13 18.84 -21.37
CA ASP A 295 0.78 18.76 -22.68
C ASP A 295 0.82 17.32 -23.23
N ALA A 296 1.02 16.34 -22.36
CA ALA A 296 1.01 14.93 -22.75
C ALA A 296 -0.37 14.50 -23.26
N VAL A 297 -1.44 14.89 -22.56
CA VAL A 297 -2.82 14.62 -23.00
C VAL A 297 -3.13 15.32 -24.31
N ARG A 298 -2.81 16.61 -24.44
CA ARG A 298 -3.03 17.38 -25.67
C ARG A 298 -2.28 16.82 -26.88
N CYS A 299 -1.12 16.22 -26.70
CA CYS A 299 -0.38 15.56 -27.78
C CYS A 299 -1.12 14.38 -28.42
N THR A 300 -2.17 13.84 -27.78
CA THR A 300 -3.02 12.78 -28.33
C THR A 300 -4.20 13.32 -29.12
N HIS A 301 -4.50 14.63 -29.00
CA HIS A 301 -5.70 15.25 -29.60
C HIS A 301 -5.45 15.61 -31.07
N GLY A 302 -6.30 15.08 -31.93
CA GLY A 302 -6.45 15.52 -33.33
C GLY A 302 -7.58 16.54 -33.48
N PRO A 303 -7.91 16.91 -34.72
CA PRO A 303 -9.00 17.85 -35.03
C PRO A 303 -10.38 17.34 -34.60
N GLU A 304 -10.52 16.05 -34.33
CA GLU A 304 -11.75 15.41 -33.86
C GLU A 304 -12.09 15.79 -32.41
N VAL A 305 -11.11 16.16 -31.58
CA VAL A 305 -11.33 16.56 -30.20
C VAL A 305 -11.74 18.02 -30.13
N GLN A 306 -13.00 18.27 -29.82
CA GLN A 306 -13.56 19.63 -29.70
C GLN A 306 -13.55 20.15 -28.26
N ALA A 307 -13.67 19.24 -27.28
CA ALA A 307 -13.50 19.52 -25.88
C ALA A 307 -12.85 18.27 -25.21
N GLY A 308 -11.88 18.49 -24.34
CA GLY A 308 -11.13 17.43 -23.67
C GLY A 308 -10.78 17.83 -22.24
N LEU A 309 -9.51 17.67 -21.86
CA LEU A 309 -9.01 17.94 -20.50
C LEU A 309 -9.44 19.33 -20.00
N GLY A 310 -10.08 19.35 -18.83
CA GLY A 310 -10.61 20.55 -18.17
C GLY A 310 -12.07 20.88 -18.51
N ALA A 311 -12.71 20.18 -19.45
CA ALA A 311 -14.15 20.26 -19.69
C ALA A 311 -14.91 19.27 -18.81
N PHE A 312 -16.20 19.53 -18.52
CA PHE A 312 -17.05 18.59 -17.79
C PHE A 312 -17.27 17.26 -18.54
N ALA A 313 -17.22 17.30 -19.86
CA ALA A 313 -17.32 16.12 -20.72
C ALA A 313 -16.46 16.32 -21.96
N GLY A 314 -15.81 15.25 -22.42
CA GLY A 314 -15.11 15.25 -23.70
C GLY A 314 -16.07 15.28 -24.86
N VAL A 315 -15.73 16.06 -25.92
CA VAL A 315 -16.51 16.12 -27.17
C VAL A 315 -15.60 15.65 -28.29
N PHE A 316 -15.99 14.56 -28.95
CA PHE A 316 -15.28 13.94 -30.06
C PHE A 316 -16.15 13.98 -31.33
N LEU A 317 -15.63 14.54 -32.41
CA LEU A 317 -16.31 14.55 -33.68
C LEU A 317 -16.27 13.17 -34.34
N ALA A 318 -17.41 12.56 -34.52
CA ALA A 318 -17.55 11.25 -35.14
C ALA A 318 -17.51 11.32 -36.68
N THR A 319 -16.63 12.12 -37.25
CA THR A 319 -16.55 12.35 -38.71
C THR A 319 -16.26 11.05 -39.47
N ALA A 320 -15.39 10.20 -38.94
CA ALA A 320 -15.06 8.90 -39.55
C ALA A 320 -16.28 7.99 -39.72
N LEU A 321 -17.33 8.14 -38.91
CA LEU A 321 -18.55 7.33 -39.01
C LEU A 321 -19.38 7.68 -40.25
N ARG A 322 -19.19 8.86 -40.84
CA ARG A 322 -19.94 9.30 -42.04
C ARG A 322 -19.57 8.50 -43.30
N GLU A 323 -18.38 7.93 -43.33
CA GLU A 323 -17.88 7.14 -44.46
C GLU A 323 -18.32 5.67 -44.35
N MET A 324 -18.81 5.26 -43.17
CA MET A 324 -19.31 3.91 -42.93
C MET A 324 -20.76 3.77 -43.39
N ARG A 325 -21.07 2.65 -44.02
CA ARG A 325 -22.44 2.34 -44.50
C ARG A 325 -23.35 1.90 -43.32
N GLN A 326 -22.80 1.15 -42.37
CA GLN A 326 -23.50 0.72 -41.17
C GLN A 326 -22.60 0.91 -39.95
N PRO A 327 -22.39 2.17 -39.50
CA PRO A 327 -21.50 2.46 -38.39
C PRO A 327 -21.98 1.86 -37.06
N ALA A 328 -21.09 1.23 -36.34
CA ALA A 328 -21.31 0.76 -34.95
C ALA A 328 -20.18 1.22 -34.05
N LEU A 329 -20.52 1.59 -32.83
CA LEU A 329 -19.54 1.85 -31.76
C LEU A 329 -19.24 0.55 -31.02
N VAL A 330 -17.98 0.36 -30.73
CA VAL A 330 -17.47 -0.74 -29.90
C VAL A 330 -16.78 -0.12 -28.69
N ALA A 331 -17.09 -0.61 -27.50
CA ALA A 331 -16.50 -0.11 -26.26
C ALA A 331 -16.08 -1.28 -25.37
N SER A 332 -14.96 -1.07 -24.67
CA SER A 332 -14.47 -1.94 -23.61
C SER A 332 -14.06 -1.13 -22.40
N THR A 333 -14.25 -1.67 -21.21
CA THR A 333 -13.77 -1.09 -19.94
C THR A 333 -13.08 -2.20 -19.14
N ASP A 334 -11.85 -1.90 -18.70
CA ASP A 334 -11.05 -2.84 -17.91
C ASP A 334 -10.18 -2.10 -16.88
N GLY A 335 -9.51 -2.85 -16.02
CA GLY A 335 -8.55 -2.37 -15.04
C GLY A 335 -7.20 -3.07 -15.15
N VAL A 336 -6.13 -2.40 -14.69
CA VAL A 336 -4.80 -3.02 -14.63
C VAL A 336 -4.73 -4.13 -13.59
N GLY A 337 -5.51 -4.02 -12.52
CA GLY A 337 -5.52 -4.99 -11.43
C GLY A 337 -4.27 -4.91 -10.55
N THR A 338 -3.90 -6.04 -9.92
CA THR A 338 -2.88 -6.06 -8.86
C THR A 338 -1.44 -5.88 -9.34
N LYS A 339 -1.19 -5.68 -10.64
CA LYS A 339 0.10 -5.22 -11.20
C LYS A 339 0.45 -3.83 -10.65
N THR A 340 -0.54 -2.95 -10.39
CA THR A 340 -0.34 -1.63 -9.80
C THR A 340 0.39 -1.68 -8.47
N LEU A 341 0.18 -2.73 -7.66
CA LEU A 341 0.88 -2.90 -6.38
C LEU A 341 2.38 -3.19 -6.58
N LEU A 342 2.75 -3.94 -7.63
CA LEU A 342 4.16 -4.16 -7.96
C LEU A 342 4.82 -2.88 -8.48
N ALA A 343 4.09 -2.10 -9.29
CA ALA A 343 4.56 -0.79 -9.74
C ALA A 343 4.85 0.15 -8.56
N SER A 344 3.94 0.21 -7.58
CA SER A 344 4.14 0.99 -6.35
C SER A 344 5.33 0.49 -5.52
N GLN A 345 5.49 -0.83 -5.36
CA GLN A 345 6.61 -1.42 -4.62
C GLN A 345 7.96 -1.17 -5.30
N ALA A 346 7.99 -1.19 -6.63
CA ALA A 346 9.17 -0.93 -7.43
C ALA A 346 9.46 0.57 -7.63
N GLY A 347 8.51 1.46 -7.31
CA GLY A 347 8.59 2.89 -7.62
C GLY A 347 8.60 3.19 -9.13
N ARG A 348 7.94 2.35 -9.94
CA ARG A 348 7.99 2.40 -11.42
C ARG A 348 6.59 2.57 -12.00
N PHE A 349 6.29 3.77 -12.49
CA PHE A 349 4.95 4.16 -12.93
C PHE A 349 4.86 4.44 -14.44
N GLU A 350 5.99 4.58 -15.12
CA GLU A 350 6.11 5.12 -16.48
C GLU A 350 5.56 4.18 -17.57
N THR A 351 5.31 2.92 -17.24
CA THR A 351 4.83 1.92 -18.20
C THR A 351 3.43 1.41 -17.91
N ILE A 352 2.88 1.74 -16.73
CA ILE A 352 1.63 1.10 -16.28
C ILE A 352 0.40 1.55 -17.10
N GLY A 353 0.44 2.75 -17.68
CA GLY A 353 -0.60 3.25 -18.58
C GLY A 353 -0.67 2.48 -19.90
N TYR A 354 0.46 1.95 -20.39
CA TYR A 354 0.46 1.06 -21.56
C TYR A 354 -0.33 -0.23 -21.31
N ASP A 355 -0.33 -0.72 -20.07
CA ASP A 355 -1.07 -1.94 -19.74
C ASP A 355 -2.56 -1.79 -19.99
N ILE A 356 -3.17 -0.70 -19.50
CA ILE A 356 -4.61 -0.51 -19.64
C ILE A 356 -5.01 -0.12 -21.07
N VAL A 357 -4.25 0.75 -21.72
CA VAL A 357 -4.56 1.19 -23.09
C VAL A 357 -4.41 0.02 -24.07
N ASN A 358 -3.29 -0.71 -24.01
CA ASN A 358 -3.04 -1.81 -24.93
C ASN A 358 -3.99 -2.98 -24.71
N HIS A 359 -4.34 -3.29 -23.43
CA HIS A 359 -5.37 -4.27 -23.11
C HIS A 359 -6.70 -3.88 -23.80
N SER A 360 -7.17 -2.68 -23.56
CA SER A 360 -8.45 -2.20 -24.08
C SER A 360 -8.47 -2.13 -25.61
N ILE A 361 -7.37 -1.72 -26.24
CA ILE A 361 -7.23 -1.75 -27.71
C ILE A 361 -7.35 -3.18 -28.23
N ASN A 362 -6.65 -4.13 -27.62
CA ASN A 362 -6.69 -5.54 -28.03
C ASN A 362 -8.11 -6.12 -27.96
N ASP A 363 -8.93 -5.69 -27.01
CA ASP A 363 -10.35 -6.06 -26.94
C ASP A 363 -11.14 -5.51 -28.14
N LEU A 364 -10.93 -4.23 -28.48
CA LEU A 364 -11.57 -3.65 -29.66
C LEU A 364 -11.18 -4.37 -30.96
N LEU A 365 -9.92 -4.81 -31.07
CA LEU A 365 -9.42 -5.53 -32.24
C LEU A 365 -10.15 -6.85 -32.47
N THR A 366 -10.71 -7.49 -31.44
CA THR A 366 -11.54 -8.68 -31.61
C THR A 366 -12.82 -8.39 -32.45
N GLN A 367 -13.26 -7.15 -32.49
CA GLN A 367 -14.41 -6.68 -33.29
C GLN A 367 -13.98 -5.94 -34.57
N LYS A 368 -12.71 -5.95 -34.95
CA LYS A 368 -12.15 -5.16 -36.06
C LYS A 368 -12.39 -3.64 -35.93
N ALA A 369 -12.61 -3.16 -34.72
CA ALA A 369 -12.90 -1.76 -34.49
C ALA A 369 -11.62 -0.91 -34.50
N THR A 370 -11.69 0.26 -35.11
CA THR A 370 -10.65 1.28 -35.04
C THR A 370 -10.82 2.08 -33.75
N PRO A 371 -9.79 2.21 -32.91
CA PRO A 371 -9.83 3.06 -31.72
C PRO A 371 -10.11 4.52 -32.06
N LEU A 372 -11.00 5.18 -31.32
CA LEU A 372 -11.32 6.62 -31.47
C LEU A 372 -10.78 7.42 -30.29
N PHE A 373 -11.20 7.08 -29.09
CA PHE A 373 -10.75 7.75 -27.87
C PHE A 373 -10.74 6.83 -26.65
N PHE A 374 -9.97 7.23 -25.69
CA PHE A 374 -9.79 6.58 -24.40
C PHE A 374 -10.13 7.53 -23.25
N MET A 375 -10.65 7.03 -22.16
CA MET A 375 -10.86 7.73 -20.89
C MET A 375 -10.30 6.88 -19.75
N ASP A 376 -9.55 7.51 -18.84
CA ASP A 376 -8.95 6.86 -17.70
C ASP A 376 -9.64 7.21 -16.38
N TYR A 377 -9.52 6.31 -15.41
CA TYR A 377 -9.88 6.53 -14.01
C TYR A 377 -8.73 6.09 -13.13
N VAL A 378 -8.15 7.03 -12.39
CA VAL A 378 -7.07 6.78 -11.43
C VAL A 378 -7.59 7.05 -10.03
N ALA A 379 -7.59 6.03 -9.16
CA ALA A 379 -7.97 6.17 -7.76
C ALA A 379 -6.81 5.83 -6.83
N THR A 380 -6.61 6.59 -5.77
CA THR A 380 -5.51 6.40 -4.82
C THR A 380 -5.94 6.70 -3.39
N GLY A 381 -5.27 6.09 -2.40
CA GLY A 381 -5.53 6.38 -0.99
C GLY A 381 -4.97 7.73 -0.55
N LYS A 382 -3.84 8.13 -1.14
CA LYS A 382 -3.20 9.44 -0.97
C LYS A 382 -2.57 9.86 -2.30
N LEU A 383 -2.88 11.06 -2.73
CA LEU A 383 -2.39 11.58 -4.02
C LEU A 383 -0.90 11.92 -3.91
N ALA A 384 -0.08 11.26 -4.75
CA ALA A 384 1.33 11.55 -4.98
C ALA A 384 1.46 12.12 -6.40
N PRO A 385 1.55 13.46 -6.56
CA PRO A 385 1.37 14.11 -7.86
C PRO A 385 2.31 13.60 -8.95
N GLU A 386 3.60 13.43 -8.65
CA GLU A 386 4.59 12.98 -9.63
C GLU A 386 4.33 11.55 -10.10
N GLN A 387 3.90 10.66 -9.19
CA GLN A 387 3.60 9.26 -9.51
C GLN A 387 2.36 9.16 -10.40
N ILE A 388 1.28 9.84 -10.02
CA ILE A 388 0.04 9.85 -10.79
C ILE A 388 0.24 10.52 -12.15
N ALA A 389 1.01 11.61 -12.20
CA ALA A 389 1.37 12.25 -13.46
C ALA A 389 2.18 11.32 -14.39
N ALA A 390 3.10 10.50 -13.84
CA ALA A 390 3.84 9.50 -14.62
C ALA A 390 2.90 8.43 -15.19
N VAL A 391 1.93 7.95 -14.40
CA VAL A 391 0.89 7.00 -14.86
C VAL A 391 0.11 7.60 -16.02
N ILE A 392 -0.47 8.79 -15.86
CA ILE A 392 -1.33 9.42 -16.89
C ILE A 392 -0.51 9.78 -18.15
N LYS A 393 0.75 10.22 -18.00
CA LYS A 393 1.65 10.43 -19.15
C LYS A 393 1.90 9.14 -19.92
N SER A 394 2.02 8.00 -19.25
CA SER A 394 2.17 6.70 -19.93
C SER A 394 0.88 6.26 -20.63
N VAL A 395 -0.31 6.57 -20.06
CA VAL A 395 -1.60 6.41 -20.77
C VAL A 395 -1.63 7.24 -22.04
N ALA A 396 -1.28 8.54 -21.95
CA ALA A 396 -1.25 9.43 -23.09
C ALA A 396 -0.27 8.95 -24.19
N ALA A 397 0.92 8.48 -23.79
CA ALA A 397 1.91 7.94 -24.74
C ALA A 397 1.36 6.72 -25.48
N ALA A 398 0.75 5.77 -24.78
CA ALA A 398 0.13 4.60 -25.39
C ALA A 398 -1.04 4.97 -26.32
N CYS A 399 -1.90 5.91 -25.92
CA CYS A 399 -2.97 6.43 -26.76
C CYS A 399 -2.42 7.06 -28.06
N LYS A 400 -1.36 7.86 -27.94
CA LYS A 400 -0.70 8.49 -29.09
C LYS A 400 -0.13 7.47 -30.07
N GLU A 401 0.55 6.42 -29.56
CA GLU A 401 1.09 5.33 -30.38
C GLU A 401 -0.01 4.58 -31.13
N ALA A 402 -1.17 4.43 -30.51
CA ALA A 402 -2.34 3.76 -31.08
C ALA A 402 -3.18 4.68 -31.99
N GLY A 403 -2.87 5.97 -32.07
CA GLY A 403 -3.64 6.94 -32.85
C GLY A 403 -5.03 7.21 -32.29
N CYS A 404 -5.25 7.04 -30.97
CA CYS A 404 -6.51 7.40 -30.31
C CYS A 404 -6.32 8.57 -29.32
N ALA A 405 -7.36 9.38 -29.12
CA ALA A 405 -7.29 10.52 -28.23
C ALA A 405 -7.51 10.09 -26.76
N LEU A 406 -6.66 10.54 -25.84
CA LEU A 406 -7.01 10.54 -24.41
C LEU A 406 -7.98 11.71 -24.19
N LEU A 407 -9.27 11.42 -24.25
CA LEU A 407 -10.32 12.44 -24.32
C LEU A 407 -10.58 13.12 -22.97
N GLY A 408 -10.39 12.41 -21.89
CA GLY A 408 -10.57 12.86 -20.51
C GLY A 408 -10.37 11.72 -19.54
N GLY A 409 -10.63 11.99 -18.27
CA GLY A 409 -10.48 11.01 -17.20
C GLY A 409 -10.86 11.61 -15.86
N GLU A 410 -10.62 10.84 -14.80
CA GLU A 410 -10.86 11.24 -13.43
C GLU A 410 -9.69 10.79 -12.54
N THR A 411 -9.26 11.67 -11.64
CA THR A 411 -8.28 11.33 -10.60
C THR A 411 -8.92 11.53 -9.24
N ALA A 412 -9.14 10.43 -8.51
CA ALA A 412 -9.84 10.44 -7.23
C ALA A 412 -8.90 10.11 -6.07
N GLU A 413 -8.83 10.99 -5.07
CA GLU A 413 -8.19 10.70 -3.79
C GLU A 413 -9.25 10.16 -2.83
N MET A 414 -9.09 8.89 -2.40
CA MET A 414 -10.09 8.13 -1.65
C MET A 414 -9.50 7.54 -0.36
N PRO A 415 -9.21 8.39 0.64
CA PRO A 415 -8.66 7.94 1.91
C PRO A 415 -9.62 6.98 2.62
N GLY A 416 -9.09 5.86 3.12
CA GLY A 416 -9.89 4.82 3.77
C GLY A 416 -10.49 3.77 2.83
N VAL A 417 -10.57 4.01 1.52
CA VAL A 417 -10.93 3.02 0.50
C VAL A 417 -9.66 2.32 0.00
N TYR A 418 -8.64 3.09 -0.32
CA TYR A 418 -7.32 2.57 -0.71
C TYR A 418 -6.29 2.82 0.40
N HIS A 419 -5.28 1.94 0.50
CA HIS A 419 -4.10 2.20 1.31
C HIS A 419 -3.32 3.39 0.76
N ALA A 420 -2.60 4.12 1.63
CA ALA A 420 -1.92 5.38 1.26
C ALA A 420 -0.96 5.27 0.05
N ASN A 421 -0.32 4.10 -0.13
CA ASN A 421 0.64 3.87 -1.22
C ASN A 421 0.07 3.00 -2.34
N ALA A 422 -1.25 2.77 -2.36
CA ALA A 422 -1.91 1.99 -3.40
C ALA A 422 -2.68 2.91 -4.34
N PHE A 423 -2.68 2.55 -5.62
CA PHE A 423 -3.54 3.17 -6.62
C PHE A 423 -4.22 2.09 -7.48
N ASP A 424 -5.33 2.45 -8.05
CA ASP A 424 -6.03 1.67 -9.07
C ASP A 424 -6.08 2.46 -10.37
N LEU A 425 -6.02 1.75 -11.50
CA LEU A 425 -6.07 2.32 -12.84
C LEU A 425 -7.03 1.51 -13.68
N ALA A 426 -8.10 2.14 -14.09
CA ALA A 426 -9.06 1.61 -15.03
C ALA A 426 -9.17 2.53 -16.24
N GLY A 427 -9.70 2.00 -17.36
CA GLY A 427 -9.91 2.77 -18.56
C GLY A 427 -11.08 2.29 -19.38
N THR A 428 -11.64 3.20 -20.14
CA THR A 428 -12.71 2.92 -21.10
C THR A 428 -12.25 3.37 -22.47
N ILE A 429 -12.26 2.46 -23.43
CA ILE A 429 -11.98 2.76 -24.83
C ILE A 429 -13.27 2.71 -25.65
N VAL A 430 -13.36 3.60 -26.62
CA VAL A 430 -14.41 3.60 -27.64
C VAL A 430 -13.77 3.58 -29.01
N GLY A 431 -14.25 2.69 -29.85
CA GLY A 431 -13.86 2.57 -31.25
C GLY A 431 -15.08 2.45 -32.16
N ALA A 432 -14.83 2.34 -33.45
CA ALA A 432 -15.89 2.20 -34.46
C ALA A 432 -15.55 1.11 -35.48
N VAL A 433 -16.60 0.47 -36.01
CA VAL A 433 -16.52 -0.55 -37.05
C VAL A 433 -17.69 -0.37 -38.04
N ASP A 434 -17.46 -0.67 -39.32
CA ASP A 434 -18.55 -0.75 -40.32
C ASP A 434 -19.10 -2.17 -40.40
N LEU A 435 -20.28 -2.42 -39.81
CA LEU A 435 -20.94 -3.72 -39.86
C LEU A 435 -21.43 -4.11 -41.26
N ALA A 436 -21.50 -3.18 -42.23
CA ALA A 436 -21.87 -3.50 -43.60
C ALA A 436 -20.85 -4.41 -44.30
N GLU A 437 -19.62 -4.52 -43.77
CA GLU A 437 -18.61 -5.47 -44.25
C GLU A 437 -18.91 -6.93 -43.79
N GLY A 438 -19.96 -7.13 -43.01
CA GLY A 438 -20.42 -8.44 -42.60
C GLY A 438 -19.58 -9.13 -41.50
N TRP A 439 -18.61 -8.39 -40.89
CA TRP A 439 -17.80 -8.97 -39.82
C TRP A 439 -18.66 -9.41 -38.63
N ARG A 440 -18.50 -10.68 -38.26
CA ARG A 440 -19.03 -11.25 -37.02
C ARG A 440 -17.98 -12.20 -36.49
N ASN A 441 -17.31 -11.81 -35.41
CA ASN A 441 -16.18 -12.55 -34.86
C ASN A 441 -16.54 -14.02 -34.63
N GLY A 442 -15.86 -14.90 -35.36
CA GLY A 442 -16.03 -16.34 -35.26
C GLY A 442 -17.16 -16.98 -36.06
N ALA A 443 -18.07 -16.21 -36.71
CA ALA A 443 -19.27 -16.74 -37.36
C ALA A 443 -18.98 -17.71 -38.52
N THR A 444 -17.82 -17.60 -39.16
CA THR A 444 -17.42 -18.41 -40.34
C THR A 444 -16.37 -19.49 -39.98
N ILE A 445 -16.06 -19.66 -38.70
CA ILE A 445 -15.13 -20.70 -38.23
C ILE A 445 -15.77 -22.08 -38.51
N CYS A 446 -14.95 -22.98 -39.06
CA CYS A 446 -15.39 -24.35 -39.37
C CYS A 446 -14.27 -25.37 -39.13
N PRO A 447 -14.60 -26.67 -39.00
CA PRO A 447 -13.57 -27.72 -38.93
C PRO A 447 -12.59 -27.66 -40.12
N GLY A 448 -11.30 -27.78 -39.81
CA GLY A 448 -10.20 -27.63 -40.76
C GLY A 448 -9.48 -26.27 -40.69
N ASP A 449 -10.10 -25.26 -40.04
CA ASP A 449 -9.43 -23.99 -39.83
C ASP A 449 -8.21 -24.10 -38.88
N VAL A 450 -7.26 -23.19 -39.07
CA VAL A 450 -5.98 -23.14 -38.35
C VAL A 450 -6.03 -22.08 -37.26
N LEU A 451 -5.45 -22.40 -36.12
CA LEU A 451 -5.25 -21.47 -35.01
C LEU A 451 -3.81 -20.91 -35.06
N LEU A 452 -3.69 -19.61 -35.27
CA LEU A 452 -2.42 -18.90 -35.21
C LEU A 452 -2.33 -18.08 -33.94
N GLY A 453 -1.20 -18.17 -33.23
CA GLY A 453 -0.92 -17.42 -32.01
C GLY A 453 0.05 -16.26 -32.26
N LEU A 454 -0.23 -15.10 -31.67
CA LEU A 454 0.71 -13.99 -31.56
C LEU A 454 1.35 -14.02 -30.17
N PRO A 455 2.70 -13.96 -30.10
CA PRO A 455 3.41 -14.01 -28.83
C PRO A 455 3.05 -12.88 -27.88
N SER A 456 2.95 -13.17 -26.59
CA SER A 456 2.83 -12.17 -25.53
C SER A 456 4.21 -11.62 -25.12
N ARG A 457 4.22 -10.49 -24.42
CA ARG A 457 5.44 -9.92 -23.81
C ARG A 457 5.57 -10.24 -22.32
N GLY A 458 4.97 -11.31 -21.84
CA GLY A 458 4.95 -11.72 -20.43
C GLY A 458 3.53 -11.91 -19.91
N LEU A 459 3.30 -11.62 -18.64
CA LEU A 459 2.01 -11.87 -17.98
C LEU A 459 0.88 -10.97 -18.51
N HIS A 460 1.21 -9.87 -19.18
CA HIS A 460 0.30 -8.80 -19.56
C HIS A 460 -0.33 -8.16 -18.31
N THR A 461 -1.66 -8.32 -18.09
CA THR A 461 -2.39 -7.74 -16.94
C THR A 461 -3.08 -8.81 -16.09
N ASN A 462 -2.82 -10.11 -16.34
CA ASN A 462 -3.53 -11.20 -15.69
C ASN A 462 -2.60 -12.09 -14.86
N GLY A 463 -3.15 -12.75 -13.82
CA GLY A 463 -2.41 -13.69 -12.97
C GLY A 463 -1.51 -13.04 -11.91
N TYR A 464 -1.53 -11.72 -11.75
CA TYR A 464 -0.62 -11.00 -10.84
C TYR A 464 -0.83 -11.33 -9.36
N SER A 465 -2.02 -11.70 -8.92
CA SER A 465 -2.24 -12.14 -7.53
C SER A 465 -1.45 -13.41 -7.22
N LEU A 466 -1.41 -14.36 -8.16
CA LEU A 466 -0.62 -15.59 -8.03
C LEU A 466 0.88 -15.28 -8.14
N ALA A 467 1.31 -14.54 -9.16
CA ALA A 467 2.72 -14.16 -9.36
C ALA A 467 3.28 -13.43 -8.13
N ARG A 468 2.58 -12.44 -7.58
CA ARG A 468 2.97 -11.72 -6.36
C ARG A 468 3.12 -12.64 -5.15
N ARG A 469 2.23 -13.62 -4.99
CA ARG A 469 2.34 -14.61 -3.91
C ARG A 469 3.58 -15.49 -4.06
N VAL A 470 3.88 -15.93 -5.28
CA VAL A 470 5.06 -16.77 -5.59
C VAL A 470 6.35 -15.99 -5.35
N PHE A 471 6.41 -14.73 -5.77
CA PHE A 471 7.62 -13.91 -5.65
C PHE A 471 7.72 -13.11 -4.35
N ALA A 472 6.76 -13.21 -3.44
CA ALA A 472 6.77 -12.48 -2.17
C ALA A 472 8.08 -12.63 -1.35
N PRO A 473 8.78 -13.81 -1.33
CA PRO A 473 10.04 -13.97 -0.62
C PRO A 473 11.26 -13.32 -1.29
N TYR A 474 11.13 -12.84 -2.55
CA TYR A 474 12.26 -12.37 -3.36
C TYR A 474 12.19 -10.85 -3.55
N PRO A 475 13.30 -10.11 -3.31
CA PRO A 475 13.40 -8.71 -3.70
C PRO A 475 13.16 -8.51 -5.19
N LEU A 476 12.58 -7.37 -5.58
CA LEU A 476 12.24 -7.08 -6.97
C LEU A 476 13.46 -6.84 -7.88
N ASP A 477 14.61 -6.56 -7.32
CA ASP A 477 15.91 -6.45 -8.02
C ASP A 477 16.64 -7.80 -8.20
N THR A 478 16.06 -8.91 -7.69
CA THR A 478 16.63 -10.25 -7.86
C THR A 478 16.71 -10.61 -9.34
N ILE A 479 17.89 -11.06 -9.78
CA ILE A 479 18.12 -11.58 -11.12
C ILE A 479 18.13 -13.10 -11.06
N PHE A 480 17.11 -13.73 -11.65
CA PHE A 480 17.08 -15.17 -11.83
C PHE A 480 17.85 -15.53 -13.12
N PRO A 481 18.69 -16.59 -13.12
CA PRO A 481 19.45 -16.98 -14.31
C PRO A 481 18.57 -17.21 -15.53
N GLU A 482 17.38 -17.75 -15.34
CA GLU A 482 16.40 -18.03 -16.39
C GLU A 482 15.85 -16.77 -17.05
N LEU A 483 15.75 -15.66 -16.28
CA LEU A 483 15.23 -14.38 -16.80
C LEU A 483 16.34 -13.53 -17.43
N GLY A 484 17.55 -13.54 -16.86
CA GLY A 484 18.67 -12.70 -17.31
C GLY A 484 18.48 -11.20 -17.07
N GLU A 485 17.43 -10.83 -16.34
CA GLU A 485 17.06 -9.44 -16.00
C GLU A 485 16.46 -9.37 -14.58
N PRO A 486 16.37 -8.19 -13.95
CA PRO A 486 15.70 -8.01 -12.68
C PRO A 486 14.24 -8.48 -12.73
N LEU A 487 13.77 -9.07 -11.63
CA LEU A 487 12.40 -9.57 -11.50
C LEU A 487 11.36 -8.46 -11.78
N ALA A 488 11.64 -7.21 -11.32
CA ALA A 488 10.79 -6.06 -11.63
C ALA A 488 10.62 -5.83 -13.14
N ASP A 489 11.69 -5.98 -13.94
CA ASP A 489 11.64 -5.76 -15.39
C ASP A 489 10.78 -6.82 -16.08
N ALA A 490 10.91 -8.07 -15.68
CA ALA A 490 10.10 -9.17 -16.21
C ALA A 490 8.61 -9.00 -15.84
N LEU A 491 8.31 -8.62 -14.58
CA LEU A 491 6.95 -8.49 -14.10
C LEU A 491 6.24 -7.19 -14.55
N LEU A 492 6.98 -6.08 -14.71
CA LEU A 492 6.40 -4.79 -15.11
C LEU A 492 6.45 -4.56 -16.62
N ARG A 493 6.85 -5.55 -17.40
CA ARG A 493 6.85 -5.45 -18.87
C ARG A 493 5.46 -5.08 -19.37
N PRO A 494 5.34 -4.03 -20.24
CA PRO A 494 4.05 -3.55 -20.72
C PRO A 494 3.28 -4.61 -21.52
N HIS A 495 1.98 -4.55 -21.42
CA HIS A 495 1.05 -5.33 -22.24
C HIS A 495 1.30 -5.03 -23.73
N ARG A 496 1.45 -6.07 -24.57
CA ARG A 496 1.66 -5.89 -26.00
C ARG A 496 0.38 -5.44 -26.69
N CYS A 497 0.47 -4.41 -27.51
CA CYS A 497 -0.59 -3.98 -28.43
C CYS A 497 -0.43 -4.72 -29.77
N TYR A 498 -1.50 -5.30 -30.29
CA TYR A 498 -1.51 -6.03 -31.57
C TYR A 498 -2.15 -5.23 -32.71
N LEU A 499 -2.38 -3.91 -32.52
CA LEU A 499 -3.06 -3.06 -33.49
C LEU A 499 -2.38 -3.06 -34.86
N ARG A 500 -1.06 -2.84 -34.86
CA ARG A 500 -0.27 -2.75 -36.11
C ARG A 500 -0.28 -4.07 -36.87
N GLU A 501 -0.06 -5.18 -36.18
CA GLU A 501 -0.06 -6.51 -36.77
C GLU A 501 -1.41 -6.85 -37.41
N LEU A 502 -2.51 -6.60 -36.69
CA LEU A 502 -3.84 -6.88 -37.22
C LEU A 502 -4.25 -5.93 -38.34
N GLN A 503 -3.85 -4.67 -38.31
CA GLN A 503 -4.07 -3.74 -39.44
C GLN A 503 -3.40 -4.24 -40.73
N ILE A 504 -2.18 -4.76 -40.64
CA ILE A 504 -1.46 -5.32 -41.77
C ILE A 504 -2.15 -6.60 -42.27
N LEU A 505 -2.48 -7.51 -41.37
CA LEU A 505 -3.13 -8.78 -41.71
C LEU A 505 -4.50 -8.58 -42.37
N HIS A 506 -5.34 -7.69 -41.84
CA HIS A 506 -6.69 -7.43 -42.38
C HIS A 506 -6.70 -6.93 -43.83
N GLN A 507 -5.59 -6.32 -44.29
CA GLN A 507 -5.47 -5.86 -45.69
C GLN A 507 -5.12 -6.98 -46.65
N GLN A 508 -4.65 -8.13 -46.16
CA GLN A 508 -4.05 -9.15 -47.01
C GLN A 508 -4.70 -10.53 -46.83
N VAL A 509 -5.29 -10.83 -45.67
CA VAL A 509 -5.85 -12.14 -45.38
C VAL A 509 -7.22 -12.03 -44.72
N GLU A 510 -8.07 -13.01 -45.00
CA GLU A 510 -9.36 -13.15 -44.31
C GLU A 510 -9.17 -13.86 -42.97
N ILE A 511 -9.41 -13.10 -41.88
CA ILE A 511 -9.40 -13.63 -40.52
C ILE A 511 -10.84 -13.97 -40.16
N LYS A 512 -11.13 -15.22 -39.75
CA LYS A 512 -12.46 -15.70 -39.38
C LYS A 512 -12.83 -15.42 -37.92
N GLY A 513 -11.83 -15.39 -37.03
CA GLY A 513 -12.03 -15.15 -35.60
C GLY A 513 -10.78 -14.62 -34.93
N ILE A 514 -10.97 -13.79 -33.90
CA ILE A 514 -9.91 -13.16 -33.10
C ILE A 514 -10.28 -13.32 -31.62
N ALA A 515 -9.37 -13.92 -30.83
CA ALA A 515 -9.51 -14.05 -29.39
C ALA A 515 -8.32 -13.40 -28.66
N HIS A 516 -8.59 -12.43 -27.80
CA HIS A 516 -7.61 -11.85 -26.90
C HIS A 516 -7.46 -12.75 -25.66
N ILE A 517 -6.24 -13.21 -25.38
CA ILE A 517 -5.96 -14.15 -24.28
C ILE A 517 -5.70 -13.38 -23.00
N THR A 518 -6.74 -13.24 -22.18
CA THR A 518 -6.77 -12.50 -20.92
C THR A 518 -7.04 -13.43 -19.73
N GLY A 519 -7.76 -12.97 -18.71
CA GLY A 519 -8.18 -13.78 -17.57
C GLY A 519 -8.96 -15.02 -17.99
N GLY A 520 -8.62 -16.17 -17.40
CA GLY A 520 -9.15 -17.47 -17.82
C GLY A 520 -8.39 -18.12 -18.98
N SER A 521 -7.31 -17.47 -19.50
CA SER A 521 -6.40 -18.00 -20.51
C SER A 521 -7.14 -18.51 -21.76
N PHE A 522 -6.63 -19.56 -22.43
CA PHE A 522 -7.24 -20.14 -23.63
C PHE A 522 -8.67 -20.60 -23.39
N ALA A 523 -8.89 -21.33 -22.28
CA ALA A 523 -10.19 -21.92 -21.95
C ALA A 523 -11.28 -20.88 -21.66
N GLY A 524 -10.93 -19.71 -21.18
CA GLY A 524 -11.86 -18.64 -20.88
C GLY A 524 -12.16 -17.71 -22.07
N ASN A 525 -11.30 -17.70 -23.10
CA ASN A 525 -11.39 -16.70 -24.18
C ASN A 525 -11.70 -17.29 -25.55
N ILE A 526 -11.07 -18.38 -25.98
CA ILE A 526 -11.29 -18.97 -27.31
C ILE A 526 -12.75 -19.45 -27.50
N PRO A 527 -13.41 -20.09 -26.52
CA PRO A 527 -14.81 -20.53 -26.69
C PRO A 527 -15.80 -19.41 -27.00
N ARG A 528 -15.46 -18.14 -26.67
CA ARG A 528 -16.34 -16.99 -26.95
C ARG A 528 -16.54 -16.72 -28.43
N ILE A 529 -15.64 -17.22 -29.29
CA ILE A 529 -15.68 -17.04 -30.74
C ILE A 529 -15.99 -18.32 -31.49
N LEU A 530 -16.10 -19.47 -30.81
CA LEU A 530 -16.35 -20.75 -31.45
C LEU A 530 -17.86 -20.95 -31.76
N PRO A 531 -18.23 -21.30 -33.01
CA PRO A 531 -19.58 -21.80 -33.29
C PRO A 531 -19.90 -23.07 -32.52
N VAL A 532 -21.21 -23.33 -32.38
CA VAL A 532 -21.71 -24.59 -31.84
C VAL A 532 -21.14 -25.75 -32.68
N ASP A 533 -20.81 -26.87 -32.04
CA ASP A 533 -20.25 -28.08 -32.65
C ASP A 533 -18.85 -27.94 -33.23
N THR A 534 -18.10 -26.88 -32.80
CA THR A 534 -16.67 -26.73 -33.11
C THR A 534 -15.79 -26.82 -31.85
N GLN A 535 -14.61 -27.38 -32.00
CA GLN A 535 -13.63 -27.54 -30.93
C GLN A 535 -12.25 -26.99 -31.40
N ALA A 536 -11.63 -26.20 -30.56
CA ALA A 536 -10.25 -25.76 -30.75
C ALA A 536 -9.29 -26.77 -30.12
N ASN A 537 -8.46 -27.42 -30.93
CA ASN A 537 -7.37 -28.28 -30.45
C ASN A 537 -6.05 -27.52 -30.52
N ILE A 538 -5.43 -27.30 -29.39
CA ILE A 538 -4.19 -26.53 -29.24
C ILE A 538 -3.08 -27.45 -28.77
N ASP A 539 -1.95 -27.48 -29.51
CA ASP A 539 -0.74 -28.16 -29.09
C ASP A 539 0.16 -27.17 -28.36
N THR A 540 0.26 -27.31 -27.04
CA THR A 540 1.08 -26.42 -26.20
C THR A 540 2.58 -26.57 -26.44
N ARG A 541 3.03 -27.58 -27.20
CA ARG A 541 4.41 -27.79 -27.61
C ARG A 541 4.79 -27.01 -28.89
N ALA A 542 3.79 -26.38 -29.54
CA ALA A 542 4.01 -25.64 -30.79
C ALA A 542 4.79 -24.31 -30.58
N TRP A 543 4.96 -23.87 -29.34
CA TRP A 543 5.76 -22.68 -29.02
C TRP A 543 6.60 -22.90 -27.77
N GLN A 544 7.63 -22.08 -27.64
CA GLN A 544 8.43 -22.03 -26.41
C GLN A 544 7.76 -21.12 -25.40
N VAL A 545 7.33 -21.67 -24.25
CA VAL A 545 6.79 -20.92 -23.12
C VAL A 545 7.90 -20.01 -22.55
N PRO A 546 7.65 -18.69 -22.40
CA PRO A 546 8.66 -17.78 -21.85
C PRO A 546 9.12 -18.17 -20.45
N PRO A 547 10.39 -17.95 -20.09
CA PRO A 547 10.99 -18.43 -18.84
C PRO A 547 10.29 -17.98 -17.57
N LEU A 548 9.65 -16.80 -17.60
CA LEU A 548 8.89 -16.26 -16.45
C LEU A 548 7.78 -17.21 -15.98
N PHE A 549 7.06 -17.85 -16.91
CA PHE A 549 5.98 -18.79 -16.58
C PHE A 549 6.52 -20.06 -15.94
N SER A 550 7.59 -20.63 -16.49
CA SER A 550 8.25 -21.82 -15.92
C SER A 550 8.83 -21.51 -14.53
N LEU A 551 9.35 -20.29 -14.33
CA LEU A 551 9.85 -19.85 -13.04
C LEU A 551 8.71 -19.75 -12.00
N ILE A 552 7.53 -19.21 -12.38
CA ILE A 552 6.34 -19.16 -11.53
C ILE A 552 5.89 -20.57 -11.16
N ALA A 553 5.78 -21.48 -12.15
CA ALA A 553 5.37 -22.86 -11.91
C ALA A 553 6.32 -23.57 -10.93
N ARG A 554 7.63 -23.46 -11.14
CA ARG A 554 8.66 -24.10 -10.32
C ARG A 554 8.70 -23.56 -8.88
N LEU A 555 8.77 -22.22 -8.71
CA LEU A 555 8.88 -21.61 -7.38
C LEU A 555 7.57 -21.71 -6.59
N GLY A 556 6.44 -21.54 -7.27
CA GLY A 556 5.11 -21.63 -6.67
C GLY A 556 4.58 -23.05 -6.52
N LYS A 557 5.27 -24.04 -7.10
CA LYS A 557 4.75 -25.43 -7.23
C LYS A 557 3.35 -25.44 -7.80
N VAL A 558 3.12 -24.61 -8.82
CA VAL A 558 1.80 -24.46 -9.45
C VAL A 558 1.64 -25.58 -10.48
N GLU A 559 0.52 -26.30 -10.38
CA GLU A 559 0.21 -27.39 -11.32
C GLU A 559 0.03 -26.87 -12.75
N PRO A 560 0.44 -27.66 -13.77
CA PRO A 560 0.39 -27.22 -15.17
C PRO A 560 -0.98 -26.74 -15.62
N GLU A 561 -2.05 -27.43 -15.21
CA GLU A 561 -3.43 -27.06 -15.55
C GLU A 561 -3.82 -25.70 -14.98
N GLU A 562 -3.35 -25.35 -13.77
CA GLU A 562 -3.60 -24.04 -13.16
C GLU A 562 -2.80 -22.94 -13.85
N MET A 563 -1.57 -23.25 -14.35
CA MET A 563 -0.79 -22.32 -15.16
C MET A 563 -1.54 -21.94 -16.45
N TYR A 564 -2.06 -22.96 -17.20
CA TYR A 564 -2.85 -22.77 -18.42
C TYR A 564 -4.29 -22.27 -18.18
N ARG A 565 -4.74 -22.21 -16.95
CA ARG A 565 -6.00 -21.60 -16.55
C ARG A 565 -5.85 -20.13 -16.18
N THR A 566 -4.69 -19.76 -15.65
CA THR A 566 -4.43 -18.42 -15.08
C THR A 566 -3.71 -17.49 -16.04
N PHE A 567 -2.71 -18.02 -16.78
CA PHE A 567 -1.78 -17.22 -17.58
C PHE A 567 -1.94 -17.47 -19.08
N ASN A 568 -1.53 -16.48 -19.87
CA ASN A 568 -1.49 -16.58 -21.34
C ASN A 568 -0.41 -17.51 -21.88
N MET A 569 0.48 -18.00 -21.04
CA MET A 569 1.56 -18.95 -21.34
C MET A 569 2.44 -18.58 -22.55
N GLY A 570 2.53 -17.29 -22.88
CA GLY A 570 3.34 -16.79 -23.99
C GLY A 570 2.56 -16.43 -25.26
N ILE A 571 1.25 -16.68 -25.31
CA ILE A 571 0.38 -16.32 -26.44
C ILE A 571 -0.65 -15.30 -25.94
N GLY A 572 -0.61 -14.09 -26.51
CA GLY A 572 -1.52 -13.02 -26.06
C GLY A 572 -2.73 -12.81 -26.96
N MET A 573 -2.68 -13.26 -28.23
CA MET A 573 -3.80 -13.20 -29.16
C MET A 573 -3.83 -14.44 -30.04
N VAL A 574 -5.02 -14.94 -30.36
CA VAL A 574 -5.24 -16.09 -31.23
C VAL A 574 -6.14 -15.67 -32.39
N LEU A 575 -5.71 -16.03 -33.59
CA LEU A 575 -6.42 -15.80 -34.85
C LEU A 575 -6.89 -17.14 -35.41
N VAL A 576 -8.09 -17.18 -36.00
CA VAL A 576 -8.62 -18.35 -36.70
C VAL A 576 -8.75 -18.02 -38.19
N LEU A 577 -8.11 -18.83 -39.05
CA LEU A 577 -8.05 -18.63 -40.50
C LEU A 577 -8.26 -19.97 -41.23
N SER A 578 -8.60 -19.89 -42.54
CA SER A 578 -8.52 -21.06 -43.39
C SER A 578 -7.03 -21.48 -43.56
N PRO A 579 -6.73 -22.75 -43.93
CA PRO A 579 -5.35 -23.18 -44.17
C PRO A 579 -4.60 -22.28 -45.17
N GLU A 580 -5.23 -21.91 -46.27
CA GLU A 580 -4.63 -21.06 -47.30
C GLU A 580 -4.38 -19.62 -46.78
N ALA A 581 -5.31 -19.05 -46.01
CA ALA A 581 -5.13 -17.75 -45.41
C ALA A 581 -4.05 -17.78 -44.31
N ALA A 582 -3.89 -18.91 -43.60
CA ALA A 582 -2.84 -19.08 -42.59
C ALA A 582 -1.43 -19.10 -43.24
N GLU A 583 -1.26 -19.77 -44.38
CA GLU A 583 -0.02 -19.73 -45.14
C GLU A 583 0.35 -18.33 -45.61
N GLN A 584 -0.62 -17.59 -46.13
CA GLN A 584 -0.45 -16.19 -46.52
C GLN A 584 -0.12 -15.30 -45.31
N ALA A 585 -0.80 -15.50 -44.17
CA ALA A 585 -0.53 -14.76 -42.94
C ALA A 585 0.91 -14.94 -42.42
N HIS A 586 1.48 -16.16 -42.54
CA HIS A 586 2.89 -16.40 -42.21
C HIS A 586 3.86 -15.67 -43.13
N CYS A 587 3.52 -15.51 -44.42
CA CYS A 587 4.35 -14.73 -45.35
C CYS A 587 4.33 -13.23 -44.98
N VAL A 588 3.18 -12.74 -44.50
CA VAL A 588 2.98 -11.32 -44.12
C VAL A 588 3.61 -11.02 -42.76
N LEU A 589 3.43 -11.94 -41.78
CA LEU A 589 3.87 -11.78 -40.41
C LEU A 589 4.54 -13.06 -39.90
N PRO A 590 5.86 -13.22 -40.15
CA PRO A 590 6.60 -14.45 -39.82
C PRO A 590 6.62 -14.82 -38.33
N GLU A 591 6.29 -13.89 -37.42
CA GLU A 591 6.24 -14.18 -35.97
C GLU A 591 4.98 -14.95 -35.54
N LEU A 592 3.99 -15.12 -36.42
CA LEU A 592 2.81 -15.93 -36.14
C LEU A 592 3.24 -17.39 -35.89
N LEU A 593 2.57 -18.04 -34.96
CA LEU A 593 2.84 -19.42 -34.58
C LEU A 593 1.61 -20.27 -34.88
N THR A 594 1.75 -21.34 -35.63
CA THR A 594 0.66 -22.32 -35.77
C THR A 594 0.56 -23.11 -34.47
N ILE A 595 -0.50 -22.86 -33.71
CA ILE A 595 -0.69 -23.43 -32.37
C ILE A 595 -1.75 -24.54 -32.32
N GLY A 596 -2.53 -24.74 -33.38
CA GLY A 596 -3.57 -25.76 -33.40
C GLY A 596 -4.51 -25.68 -34.58
N THR A 597 -5.63 -26.40 -34.47
CA THR A 597 -6.65 -26.50 -35.51
C THR A 597 -8.05 -26.58 -34.91
N ILE A 598 -9.04 -26.22 -35.71
CA ILE A 598 -10.47 -26.41 -35.39
C ILE A 598 -10.94 -27.78 -35.91
N THR A 599 -11.64 -28.50 -35.08
CA THR A 599 -12.29 -29.79 -35.42
C THR A 599 -13.76 -29.78 -35.06
N ALA A 600 -14.48 -30.79 -35.46
CA ALA A 600 -15.83 -31.06 -34.92
C ALA A 600 -15.70 -31.41 -33.42
N GLY A 601 -16.62 -30.90 -32.62
CA GLY A 601 -16.60 -31.09 -31.17
C GLY A 601 -17.18 -29.91 -30.40
N SER A 602 -16.72 -29.66 -29.19
CA SER A 602 -17.18 -28.55 -28.37
C SER A 602 -16.08 -28.02 -27.48
N GLY A 603 -15.94 -26.70 -27.41
CA GLY A 603 -15.04 -26.04 -26.51
C GLY A 603 -13.56 -26.11 -26.93
N ILE A 604 -12.66 -26.39 -25.99
CA ILE A 604 -11.20 -26.38 -26.21
C ILE A 604 -10.55 -27.64 -25.67
N HIS A 605 -9.57 -28.15 -26.38
CA HIS A 605 -8.70 -29.23 -25.93
C HIS A 605 -7.24 -28.81 -26.01
N LEU A 606 -6.53 -28.86 -24.86
CA LEU A 606 -5.09 -28.56 -24.76
C LEU A 606 -4.31 -29.86 -24.75
N GLN A 607 -3.45 -30.08 -25.75
CA GLN A 607 -2.55 -31.23 -25.83
C GLN A 607 -1.14 -30.86 -25.35
N GLY A 608 -0.48 -31.78 -24.64
CA GLY A 608 0.90 -31.61 -24.21
C GLY A 608 1.09 -30.62 -23.07
N VAL A 609 0.09 -30.42 -22.25
CA VAL A 609 0.19 -29.52 -21.08
C VAL A 609 1.31 -29.98 -20.15
N THR A 610 2.37 -29.19 -20.09
CA THR A 610 3.52 -29.37 -19.20
C THR A 610 3.85 -28.05 -18.54
N ALA A 611 4.43 -28.09 -17.33
CA ALA A 611 4.80 -26.89 -16.56
C ALA A 611 6.07 -26.23 -17.10
#